data_5978fdb7dec6ed8392c726498ed5042b
#
_entry.id   5978fdb7dec6ed8392c726498ed5042b
#
_cell.length_a   1.000
_cell.length_b   1.000
_cell.length_c   1.000
_cell.angle_alpha   90.00
_cell.angle_beta   90.00
_cell.angle_gamma   90.00
#
_symmetry.space_group_name_H-M   'P 1'
#
loop_
_entity.id
_entity.type
_entity.pdbx_description
1 polymer ?
#
loop_
_entity_poly.entity_id
_entity_poly.type
_entity_poly.pdbx_seq_one_letter_code
_entity_poly.pdbx_strand_id
1 'polypeptide(L)'
;MDPQEPTLPLADPGLKAGAHARTAKGPLPLALRLGVGGLLLVIGAVGGMYVQGPVVRLFFGLTGLEPGGGALRAPIAVAPAAPAPPPAPVDDIVALGRLQPLGSVIEVAAPTSAGAPRVIDVLVHEGDVVAFDAPLVVLDTYPQLSAGRDAARRAVEVAEATLVQAKRDVAVGRSEGGAAVDAARAAAAQAERERARQAELHASAGVSDAQLEAAEAQAAQAQAELRRAEAGARRFASDADITLAERTVEARRTELLRAEAELSTATVRAPSTGTVLQVHVQPGERAPSSTLISLADLSRMEAEIEVYQDAVPRLAVGQPVRIESPVLRAPLTGAVRRIGLEIGRQSLTGAEPAAQTDARVVKAWVDVDPASTAEAARYVGLEVIAHIDPEDQP
;
A
#
# COMPACT_ATOMS: atom_id res chain seq x y z
N MET A 1 -35.78 12.36 37.32
CA MET A 1 -35.45 11.04 37.87
C MET A 1 -34.00 10.79 37.45
N ASP A 2 -33.09 11.22 38.35
CA ASP A 2 -31.63 11.09 38.20
C ASP A 2 -31.16 9.72 38.64
N PRO A 3 -30.19 9.10 37.97
CA PRO A 3 -29.39 8.07 38.63
C PRO A 3 -27.97 8.58 38.91
N GLN A 4 -27.66 8.47 40.16
CA GLN A 4 -26.44 8.80 40.88
C GLN A 4 -25.22 8.05 40.41
N GLU A 5 -24.10 8.79 40.33
CA GLU A 5 -22.73 8.28 40.29
C GLU A 5 -22.29 7.74 41.66
N PRO A 6 -21.50 6.66 41.74
CA PRO A 6 -20.86 6.25 42.99
C PRO A 6 -19.50 6.93 43.17
N THR A 7 -19.39 7.76 44.17
CA THR A 7 -18.14 8.34 44.69
C THR A 7 -17.36 7.36 45.55
N LEU A 8 -16.05 7.24 45.28
CA LEU A 8 -15.08 6.52 46.12
C LEU A 8 -14.67 7.39 47.34
N PRO A 9 -14.47 6.81 48.54
CA PRO A 9 -14.09 7.58 49.72
C PRO A 9 -12.60 7.83 49.83
N LEU A 10 -12.26 9.07 50.13
CA LEU A 10 -10.94 9.56 50.53
C LEU A 10 -10.63 9.10 51.97
N ALA A 11 -9.41 8.60 52.17
CA ALA A 11 -8.89 8.26 53.50
C ALA A 11 -8.36 9.50 54.22
N ASP A 12 -8.79 9.69 55.43
CA ASP A 12 -8.36 10.73 56.36
C ASP A 12 -7.03 10.37 57.04
N PRO A 13 -6.12 11.32 57.29
CA PRO A 13 -4.95 11.14 58.14
C PRO A 13 -5.15 11.82 59.50
N GLY A 14 -5.17 11.09 60.58
CA GLY A 14 -5.17 11.69 61.89
C GLY A 14 -5.00 10.72 63.03
N LEU A 15 -3.77 10.60 63.55
CA LEU A 15 -3.56 10.13 64.94
C LEU A 15 -2.33 10.80 65.52
N LYS A 16 -2.60 11.60 66.55
CA LYS A 16 -1.63 12.29 67.42
C LYS A 16 -0.95 11.32 68.35
N ALA A 17 0.38 11.43 68.47
CA ALA A 17 1.18 10.70 69.42
C ALA A 17 1.36 11.48 70.74
N GLY A 18 1.24 10.77 71.87
CA GLY A 18 1.49 11.29 73.23
C GLY A 18 2.98 11.32 73.55
N ALA A 19 3.31 12.35 74.36
CA ALA A 19 4.67 12.59 74.84
C ALA A 19 4.98 11.76 76.08
N HIS A 20 6.18 11.18 76.17
CA HIS A 20 6.84 10.85 77.43
C HIS A 20 8.29 11.34 77.39
N ALA A 21 8.56 12.31 78.27
CA ALA A 21 9.91 12.81 78.53
C ALA A 21 10.68 11.80 79.36
N ARG A 22 11.92 11.47 78.97
CA ARG A 22 12.94 10.92 79.87
C ARG A 22 14.25 11.64 79.57
N THR A 23 14.73 12.32 80.60
CA THR A 23 16.04 12.96 80.68
C THR A 23 17.13 11.91 80.74
N ALA A 24 18.10 11.97 79.79
CA ALA A 24 19.34 11.28 79.92
C ALA A 24 20.50 12.19 79.45
N LYS A 25 21.57 12.18 80.19
CA LYS A 25 22.78 12.99 80.11
C LYS A 25 23.39 12.89 78.69
N GLY A 26 23.75 14.04 78.10
CA GLY A 26 24.25 14.17 76.79
C GLY A 26 25.68 13.57 76.60
N PRO A 27 25.91 12.97 75.46
CA PRO A 27 27.27 12.76 74.96
C PRO A 27 27.71 14.00 74.16
N LEU A 28 29.02 14.27 74.21
CA LEU A 28 29.68 15.36 73.49
C LEU A 28 29.20 15.53 72.02
N PRO A 29 29.18 16.75 71.50
CA PRO A 29 28.67 17.04 70.19
C PRO A 29 29.40 16.25 69.09
N LEU A 30 28.65 15.64 68.19
CA LEU A 30 29.07 14.79 67.09
C LEU A 30 30.22 15.43 66.26
N ALA A 31 30.23 16.75 66.18
CA ALA A 31 31.25 17.52 65.47
C ALA A 31 32.65 17.37 66.10
N LEU A 32 32.77 17.23 67.44
CA LEU A 32 34.06 17.04 68.08
C LEU A 32 34.60 15.60 67.88
N ARG A 33 33.72 14.60 67.82
CA ARG A 33 34.10 13.20 67.53
C ARG A 33 34.54 13.02 66.11
N LEU A 34 33.89 13.68 65.12
CA LEU A 34 34.30 13.68 63.74
C LEU A 34 35.65 14.43 63.55
N GLY A 35 35.85 15.53 64.25
CA GLY A 35 37.12 16.29 64.17
C GLY A 35 38.31 15.49 64.73
N VAL A 36 38.16 14.80 65.90
CA VAL A 36 39.20 13.96 66.49
C VAL A 36 39.47 12.71 65.60
N GLY A 37 38.41 12.09 65.04
CA GLY A 37 38.55 10.96 64.11
C GLY A 37 39.25 11.36 62.84
N GLY A 38 38.92 12.49 62.25
CA GLY A 38 39.55 13.05 61.08
C GLY A 38 41.06 13.37 61.30
N LEU A 39 41.36 13.96 62.45
CA LEU A 39 42.76 14.29 62.82
C LEU A 39 43.59 13.02 63.00
N LEU A 40 43.07 11.98 63.64
CA LEU A 40 43.74 10.70 63.80
C LEU A 40 43.96 9.98 62.46
N LEU A 41 43.00 10.10 61.51
CA LEU A 41 43.13 9.52 60.19
C LEU A 41 44.19 10.25 59.37
N VAL A 42 44.27 11.56 59.46
CA VAL A 42 45.33 12.35 58.76
C VAL A 42 46.71 12.07 59.38
N ILE A 43 46.81 11.99 60.71
CA ILE A 43 48.10 11.64 61.38
C ILE A 43 48.48 10.21 61.00
N GLY A 44 47.54 9.27 60.94
CA GLY A 44 47.80 7.90 60.52
C GLY A 44 48.18 7.81 59.02
N ALA A 45 47.60 8.57 58.16
CA ALA A 45 47.93 8.61 56.72
C ALA A 45 49.34 9.23 56.48
N VAL A 46 49.63 10.37 57.13
CA VAL A 46 50.94 11.03 57.03
C VAL A 46 52.02 10.19 57.67
N GLY A 47 51.75 9.61 58.87
CA GLY A 47 52.68 8.70 59.54
C GLY A 47 52.96 7.41 58.73
N GLY A 48 51.91 6.84 58.15
CA GLY A 48 51.96 5.68 57.26
C GLY A 48 52.82 5.95 56.01
N MET A 49 52.68 7.13 55.42
CA MET A 49 53.40 7.51 54.22
C MET A 49 54.93 7.74 54.50
N TYR A 50 55.23 8.22 55.67
CA TYR A 50 56.65 8.50 56.06
C TYR A 50 57.41 7.26 56.59
N VAL A 51 56.70 6.30 57.18
CA VAL A 51 57.29 5.09 57.81
C VAL A 51 57.37 3.91 56.84
N GLN A 52 56.62 3.93 55.75
CA GLN A 52 56.58 2.82 54.75
C GLN A 52 57.96 2.53 54.14
N GLY A 53 58.75 3.53 53.87
CA GLY A 53 60.03 3.34 53.20
C GLY A 53 61.05 2.52 54.02
N PRO A 54 61.39 2.86 55.26
CA PRO A 54 62.44 2.15 56.04
C PRO A 54 61.96 0.83 56.65
N VAL A 55 60.72 0.74 57.15
CA VAL A 55 60.17 -0.48 57.77
C VAL A 55 59.94 -1.59 56.78
N VAL A 56 59.45 -1.27 55.60
CA VAL A 56 59.19 -2.22 54.50
C VAL A 56 60.51 -2.77 53.97
N ARG A 57 61.56 -1.96 53.89
CA ARG A 57 62.90 -2.43 53.52
C ARG A 57 63.56 -3.35 54.61
N LEU A 58 63.29 -3.06 55.88
CA LEU A 58 63.80 -3.90 56.99
C LEU A 58 63.06 -5.26 57.01
N PHE A 59 61.76 -5.26 56.75
CA PHE A 59 60.93 -6.47 56.64
C PHE A 59 61.37 -7.37 55.50
N PHE A 60 61.57 -6.79 54.29
CA PHE A 60 62.08 -7.56 53.16
C PHE A 60 63.51 -8.03 53.33
N GLY A 61 64.40 -7.28 54.05
CA GLY A 61 65.69 -7.71 54.40
C GLY A 61 65.76 -8.88 55.40
N LEU A 62 64.77 -8.98 56.31
CA LEU A 62 64.71 -10.05 57.33
C LEU A 62 63.95 -11.30 56.80
N THR A 63 63.03 -11.15 55.88
CA THR A 63 62.21 -12.27 55.40
C THR A 63 62.62 -12.80 54.04
N GLY A 64 63.55 -12.11 53.34
CA GLY A 64 63.97 -12.51 51.99
C GLY A 64 62.88 -12.50 50.91
N LEU A 65 61.66 -11.88 51.17
CA LEU A 65 60.59 -11.77 50.27
C LEU A 65 60.65 -10.44 49.53
N GLU A 66 61.08 -10.44 48.29
CA GLU A 66 61.02 -9.23 47.46
C GLU A 66 59.65 -9.07 46.87
N PRO A 67 59.07 -7.83 46.81
CA PRO A 67 57.81 -7.57 46.12
C PRO A 67 58.05 -7.76 44.61
N GLY A 68 57.45 -8.80 44.08
CA GLY A 68 57.64 -9.21 42.67
C GLY A 68 58.56 -10.44 42.50
N GLY A 69 58.91 -11.18 43.58
CA GLY A 69 59.73 -12.39 43.53
C GLY A 69 59.14 -13.55 42.77
N GLY A 70 59.07 -13.39 41.47
CA GLY A 70 59.14 -14.51 40.55
C GLY A 70 60.61 -14.88 40.43
N ALA A 71 60.97 -16.18 40.70
CA ALA A 71 62.26 -16.72 40.49
C ALA A 71 62.95 -16.13 39.24
N LEU A 72 64.15 -15.63 39.36
CA LEU A 72 65.05 -15.29 38.24
C LEU A 72 65.21 -16.57 37.39
N ARG A 73 64.22 -16.84 36.51
CA ARG A 73 64.45 -17.72 35.39
C ARG A 73 65.38 -16.96 34.47
N ALA A 74 66.54 -17.54 34.20
CA ALA A 74 67.42 -17.08 33.15
C ALA A 74 66.56 -16.74 31.89
N PRO A 75 66.84 -15.61 31.24
CA PRO A 75 66.09 -15.28 30.03
C PRO A 75 66.24 -16.45 29.06
N ILE A 76 65.14 -17.14 28.77
CA ILE A 76 65.10 -18.08 27.65
C ILE A 76 65.41 -17.20 26.43
N ALA A 77 66.59 -17.50 25.81
CA ALA A 77 66.90 -16.88 24.54
C ALA A 77 65.79 -17.27 23.56
N VAL A 78 64.81 -16.38 23.42
CA VAL A 78 63.84 -16.46 22.37
C VAL A 78 64.57 -16.24 21.08
N ALA A 79 64.79 -17.31 20.30
CA ALA A 79 65.22 -17.14 18.92
C ALA A 79 64.36 -16.05 18.31
N PRO A 80 64.91 -15.09 17.56
CA PRO A 80 64.11 -14.07 16.93
C PRO A 80 62.98 -14.81 16.12
N ALA A 81 61.78 -14.67 16.57
CA ALA A 81 60.59 -15.16 15.82
C ALA A 81 60.81 -14.61 14.42
N ALA A 82 60.82 -15.50 13.43
CA ALA A 82 60.72 -15.07 12.05
C ALA A 82 59.57 -14.04 12.03
N PRO A 83 59.71 -12.88 11.39
CA PRO A 83 58.61 -11.91 11.30
C PRO A 83 57.39 -12.69 10.83
N ALA A 84 56.35 -12.66 11.67
CA ALA A 84 55.04 -13.21 11.23
C ALA A 84 54.77 -12.59 9.88
N PRO A 85 54.38 -13.36 8.88
CA PRO A 85 53.99 -12.78 7.61
C PRO A 85 52.99 -11.66 7.96
N PRO A 86 53.14 -10.45 7.39
CA PRO A 86 52.21 -9.38 7.63
C PRO A 86 50.78 -9.99 7.44
N PRO A 87 49.83 -9.72 8.35
CA PRO A 87 48.47 -10.16 8.10
C PRO A 87 48.14 -9.70 6.69
N ALA A 88 47.78 -10.63 5.83
CA ALA A 88 47.31 -10.29 4.49
C ALA A 88 46.30 -9.15 4.68
N PRO A 89 46.38 -8.07 3.92
CA PRO A 89 45.45 -6.98 4.04
C PRO A 89 44.07 -7.58 3.92
N VAL A 90 43.31 -7.50 5.01
CA VAL A 90 41.89 -7.89 4.96
C VAL A 90 41.19 -6.73 4.27
N ASP A 91 41.32 -6.68 2.92
CA ASP A 91 40.75 -5.64 2.11
C ASP A 91 39.25 -5.88 1.87
N ASP A 92 38.73 -7.00 2.36
CA ASP A 92 37.35 -7.42 2.19
C ASP A 92 36.39 -6.47 2.94
N ILE A 93 35.43 -5.89 2.23
CA ILE A 93 34.38 -5.07 2.83
C ILE A 93 33.28 -6.02 3.30
N VAL A 94 33.08 -6.12 4.61
CA VAL A 94 32.06 -6.95 5.22
C VAL A 94 30.86 -6.06 5.59
N ALA A 95 29.66 -6.43 5.16
CA ALA A 95 28.44 -5.70 5.42
C ALA A 95 27.31 -6.66 5.84
N LEU A 96 26.47 -6.21 6.77
CA LEU A 96 25.22 -6.90 7.08
C LEU A 96 24.18 -6.55 6.04
N GLY A 97 23.33 -7.50 5.70
CA GLY A 97 22.30 -7.29 4.70
C GLY A 97 21.06 -8.14 4.95
N ARG A 98 20.07 -7.90 4.10
CA ARG A 98 18.84 -8.68 4.07
C ARG A 98 18.46 -9.02 2.63
N LEU A 99 18.11 -10.27 2.39
CA LEU A 99 17.57 -10.70 1.09
C LEU A 99 16.15 -10.19 0.89
N GLN A 100 15.90 -9.57 -0.24
CA GLN A 100 14.56 -9.09 -0.63
C GLN A 100 14.34 -9.25 -2.13
N PRO A 101 13.07 -9.29 -2.59
CA PRO A 101 12.77 -9.25 -4.03
C PRO A 101 13.12 -7.87 -4.61
N LEU A 102 13.54 -7.83 -5.86
CA LEU A 102 13.99 -6.61 -6.53
C LEU A 102 12.96 -5.47 -6.51
N GLY A 103 11.69 -5.74 -6.47
CA GLY A 103 10.62 -4.74 -6.44
C GLY A 103 10.05 -4.46 -5.05
N SER A 104 10.72 -4.91 -3.99
CA SER A 104 10.21 -4.93 -2.62
C SER A 104 8.96 -5.81 -2.46
N VAL A 105 8.50 -5.99 -1.24
CA VAL A 105 7.25 -6.69 -0.93
C VAL A 105 6.10 -5.71 -1.08
N ILE A 106 5.08 -6.11 -1.83
CA ILE A 106 3.85 -5.35 -2.02
C ILE A 106 2.84 -5.79 -0.97
N GLU A 107 2.42 -4.88 -0.14
CA GLU A 107 1.39 -5.10 0.86
C GLU A 107 0.02 -4.74 0.28
N VAL A 108 -0.78 -5.76 -0.01
CA VAL A 108 -2.12 -5.60 -0.56
C VAL A 108 -3.11 -5.42 0.59
N ALA A 109 -3.78 -4.27 0.63
CA ALA A 109 -4.75 -3.91 1.65
C ALA A 109 -6.19 -3.94 1.11
N ALA A 110 -7.17 -3.94 2.02
CA ALA A 110 -8.57 -3.77 1.64
C ALA A 110 -8.84 -2.35 1.13
N PRO A 111 -9.76 -2.18 0.16
CA PRO A 111 -10.20 -0.86 -0.26
C PRO A 111 -10.84 -0.08 0.90
N THR A 112 -10.37 1.14 1.14
CA THR A 112 -10.84 2.01 2.25
C THR A 112 -12.29 2.46 2.10
N SER A 113 -12.83 2.46 0.86
CA SER A 113 -14.21 2.82 0.55
C SER A 113 -15.26 1.87 1.12
N ALA A 114 -14.87 0.67 1.47
CA ALA A 114 -15.80 -0.37 1.98
C ALA A 114 -15.98 -0.33 3.52
N GLY A 115 -15.37 0.61 4.22
CA GLY A 115 -15.35 0.62 5.68
C GLY A 115 -14.42 -0.46 6.23
N ALA A 116 -14.90 -1.29 7.15
CA ALA A 116 -14.18 -2.47 7.63
C ALA A 116 -14.95 -3.74 7.24
N PRO A 117 -14.87 -4.17 5.96
CA PRO A 117 -15.63 -5.29 5.45
C PRO A 117 -15.15 -6.60 6.09
N ARG A 118 -16.01 -7.61 6.07
CA ARG A 118 -15.63 -8.97 6.49
C ARG A 118 -15.13 -9.74 5.27
N VAL A 119 -14.13 -10.57 5.46
CA VAL A 119 -13.66 -11.52 4.44
C VAL A 119 -14.65 -12.68 4.35
N ILE A 120 -15.18 -12.94 3.16
CA ILE A 120 -15.96 -14.16 2.90
C ILE A 120 -15.02 -15.30 2.60
N ASP A 121 -14.08 -15.08 1.68
CA ASP A 121 -13.22 -16.13 1.17
C ASP A 121 -11.83 -15.58 0.82
N VAL A 122 -10.82 -16.44 0.98
CA VAL A 122 -9.44 -16.20 0.56
C VAL A 122 -9.11 -17.22 -0.51
N LEU A 123 -8.89 -16.75 -1.73
CA LEU A 123 -8.79 -17.60 -2.93
C LEU A 123 -7.38 -18.12 -3.20
N VAL A 124 -6.40 -17.71 -2.39
CA VAL A 124 -4.98 -18.02 -2.59
C VAL A 124 -4.34 -18.50 -1.29
N HIS A 125 -3.25 -19.25 -1.41
CA HIS A 125 -2.45 -19.75 -0.30
C HIS A 125 -1.03 -19.19 -0.37
N GLU A 126 -0.32 -19.25 0.75
CA GLU A 126 1.11 -18.91 0.79
C GLU A 126 1.90 -19.82 -0.16
N GLY A 127 2.73 -19.21 -0.99
CA GLY A 127 3.51 -19.88 -2.05
C GLY A 127 2.84 -19.91 -3.43
N ASP A 128 1.56 -19.54 -3.55
CA ASP A 128 0.88 -19.50 -4.84
C ASP A 128 1.45 -18.39 -5.73
N VAL A 129 1.62 -18.69 -7.02
CA VAL A 129 1.99 -17.71 -8.03
C VAL A 129 0.72 -17.14 -8.65
N VAL A 130 0.56 -15.84 -8.57
CA VAL A 130 -0.61 -15.12 -9.07
C VAL A 130 -0.24 -14.18 -10.22
N ALA A 131 -1.14 -14.06 -11.19
CA ALA A 131 -1.00 -13.10 -12.29
C ALA A 131 -1.52 -11.71 -11.87
N PHE A 132 -1.14 -10.68 -12.62
CA PHE A 132 -1.75 -9.36 -12.52
C PHE A 132 -3.28 -9.46 -12.60
N ASP A 133 -3.98 -8.73 -11.78
CA ASP A 133 -5.44 -8.68 -11.65
C ASP A 133 -6.12 -9.99 -11.20
N ALA A 134 -5.37 -11.01 -10.76
CA ALA A 134 -5.94 -12.23 -10.21
C ALA A 134 -6.70 -11.93 -8.90
N PRO A 135 -7.89 -12.52 -8.67
CA PRO A 135 -8.64 -12.32 -7.43
C PRO A 135 -7.92 -13.03 -6.28
N LEU A 136 -7.75 -12.32 -5.17
CA LEU A 136 -7.07 -12.79 -3.96
C LEU A 136 -8.03 -13.03 -2.80
N VAL A 137 -8.89 -12.04 -2.52
CA VAL A 137 -9.82 -12.06 -1.39
C VAL A 137 -11.19 -11.55 -1.82
N VAL A 138 -12.25 -12.20 -1.35
CA VAL A 138 -13.64 -11.79 -1.57
C VAL A 138 -14.22 -11.22 -0.28
N LEU A 139 -14.79 -10.04 -0.35
CA LEU A 139 -15.38 -9.30 0.76
C LEU A 139 -16.90 -9.55 0.87
N ASP A 140 -17.47 -9.33 2.04
CA ASP A 140 -18.91 -9.53 2.35
C ASP A 140 -19.85 -8.55 1.62
N THR A 141 -19.30 -7.51 1.03
CA THR A 141 -20.01 -6.58 0.14
C THR A 141 -20.30 -7.19 -1.25
N TYR A 142 -19.60 -8.24 -1.66
CA TYR A 142 -19.69 -8.83 -3.00
C TYR A 142 -21.13 -9.25 -3.40
N PRO A 143 -21.91 -10.01 -2.59
CA PRO A 143 -23.24 -10.43 -2.98
C PRO A 143 -24.18 -9.24 -3.22
N GLN A 144 -24.10 -8.20 -2.37
CA GLN A 144 -24.93 -7.00 -2.50
C GLN A 144 -24.54 -6.19 -3.75
N LEU A 145 -23.24 -5.97 -3.98
CA LEU A 145 -22.78 -5.18 -5.12
C LEU A 145 -22.96 -5.94 -6.45
N SER A 146 -22.83 -7.27 -6.46
CA SER A 146 -23.15 -8.08 -7.63
C SER A 146 -24.62 -8.03 -8.00
N ALA A 147 -25.52 -8.08 -7.01
CA ALA A 147 -26.96 -7.88 -7.24
C ALA A 147 -27.27 -6.48 -7.77
N GLY A 148 -26.57 -5.45 -7.26
CA GLY A 148 -26.67 -4.06 -7.76
C GLY A 148 -26.25 -3.94 -9.22
N ARG A 149 -25.10 -4.52 -9.60
CA ARG A 149 -24.63 -4.57 -10.98
C ARG A 149 -25.62 -5.30 -11.88
N ASP A 150 -26.18 -6.44 -11.44
CA ASP A 150 -27.15 -7.19 -12.22
C ASP A 150 -28.47 -6.42 -12.41
N ALA A 151 -28.90 -5.67 -11.40
CA ALA A 151 -30.06 -4.78 -11.53
C ALA A 151 -29.81 -3.63 -12.54
N ALA A 152 -28.62 -3.00 -12.48
CA ALA A 152 -28.24 -1.96 -13.44
C ALA A 152 -28.15 -2.52 -14.88
N ARG A 153 -27.61 -3.73 -15.05
CA ARG A 153 -27.55 -4.42 -16.35
C ARG A 153 -28.95 -4.65 -16.95
N ARG A 154 -29.88 -5.15 -16.13
CA ARG A 154 -31.28 -5.32 -16.57
C ARG A 154 -31.95 -3.99 -16.92
N ALA A 155 -31.61 -2.90 -16.20
CA ALA A 155 -32.09 -1.57 -16.53
C ALA A 155 -31.60 -1.09 -17.91
N VAL A 156 -30.39 -1.42 -18.31
CA VAL A 156 -29.87 -1.17 -19.67
C VAL A 156 -30.66 -1.97 -20.69
N GLU A 157 -30.88 -3.27 -20.46
CA GLU A 157 -31.68 -4.13 -21.38
C GLU A 157 -33.11 -3.60 -21.60
N VAL A 158 -33.76 -3.13 -20.54
CA VAL A 158 -35.09 -2.50 -20.63
C VAL A 158 -35.04 -1.20 -21.44
N ALA A 159 -34.04 -0.34 -21.19
CA ALA A 159 -33.89 0.90 -21.93
C ALA A 159 -33.60 0.65 -23.43
N GLU A 160 -32.79 -0.35 -23.76
CA GLU A 160 -32.48 -0.76 -25.14
C GLU A 160 -33.76 -1.30 -25.84
N ALA A 161 -34.58 -2.10 -25.14
CA ALA A 161 -35.88 -2.54 -25.66
C ALA A 161 -36.80 -1.37 -25.91
N THR A 162 -36.87 -0.36 -25.03
CA THR A 162 -37.64 0.86 -25.19
C THR A 162 -37.16 1.67 -26.42
N LEU A 163 -35.85 1.77 -26.64
CA LEU A 163 -35.27 2.42 -27.81
C LEU A 163 -35.70 1.71 -29.11
N VAL A 164 -35.64 0.37 -29.13
CA VAL A 164 -36.09 -0.42 -30.27
C VAL A 164 -37.59 -0.16 -30.56
N GLN A 165 -38.41 -0.09 -29.51
CA GLN A 165 -39.83 0.22 -29.64
C GLN A 165 -40.02 1.64 -30.20
N ALA A 166 -39.37 2.66 -29.65
CA ALA A 166 -39.45 4.03 -30.14
C ALA A 166 -39.06 4.14 -31.63
N LYS A 167 -37.98 3.45 -32.05
CA LYS A 167 -37.57 3.40 -33.47
C LYS A 167 -38.66 2.77 -34.37
N ARG A 168 -39.29 1.71 -33.90
CA ARG A 168 -40.40 1.06 -34.65
C ARG A 168 -41.62 1.98 -34.76
N ASP A 169 -42.01 2.59 -33.65
CA ASP A 169 -43.20 3.47 -33.60
C ASP A 169 -43.02 4.69 -34.51
N VAL A 170 -41.83 5.31 -34.52
CA VAL A 170 -41.49 6.40 -35.42
C VAL A 170 -41.48 5.92 -36.87
N ALA A 171 -40.90 4.75 -37.18
CA ALA A 171 -40.87 4.20 -38.55
C ALA A 171 -42.26 3.89 -39.08
N VAL A 172 -43.11 3.24 -38.27
CA VAL A 172 -44.50 2.94 -38.62
C VAL A 172 -45.30 4.23 -38.82
N GLY A 173 -45.20 5.16 -37.86
CA GLY A 173 -45.90 6.46 -37.94
C GLY A 173 -45.49 7.29 -39.17
N ARG A 174 -44.22 7.27 -39.56
CA ARG A 174 -43.75 7.91 -40.83
C ARG A 174 -44.36 7.24 -42.06
N SER A 175 -44.40 5.91 -42.08
CA SER A 175 -44.95 5.15 -43.21
C SER A 175 -46.47 5.41 -43.35
N GLU A 176 -47.19 5.30 -42.24
CA GLU A 176 -48.64 5.55 -42.23
C GLU A 176 -48.97 7.01 -42.54
N GLY A 177 -48.26 7.94 -41.92
CA GLY A 177 -48.41 9.38 -42.17
C GLY A 177 -48.11 9.75 -43.62
N GLY A 178 -47.04 9.18 -44.20
CA GLY A 178 -46.70 9.34 -45.60
C GLY A 178 -47.79 8.84 -46.54
N ALA A 179 -48.30 7.64 -46.30
CA ALA A 179 -49.41 7.06 -47.10
C ALA A 179 -50.69 7.90 -47.00
N ALA A 180 -51.02 8.40 -45.79
CA ALA A 180 -52.17 9.26 -45.58
C ALA A 180 -52.03 10.61 -46.34
N VAL A 181 -50.88 11.23 -46.32
CA VAL A 181 -50.55 12.46 -47.07
C VAL A 181 -50.65 12.22 -48.57
N ASP A 182 -50.12 11.12 -49.10
CA ASP A 182 -50.16 10.80 -50.52
C ASP A 182 -51.62 10.55 -50.99
N ALA A 183 -52.43 9.84 -50.20
CA ALA A 183 -53.82 9.63 -50.47
C ALA A 183 -54.61 10.96 -50.48
N ALA A 184 -54.47 11.80 -49.48
CA ALA A 184 -55.05 13.10 -49.35
C ALA A 184 -54.62 14.06 -50.48
N ARG A 185 -53.35 14.03 -50.89
CA ARG A 185 -52.82 14.81 -52.01
C ARG A 185 -53.46 14.38 -53.35
N ALA A 186 -53.59 13.07 -53.56
CA ALA A 186 -54.29 12.57 -54.77
C ALA A 186 -55.75 13.03 -54.83
N ALA A 187 -56.48 12.96 -53.70
CA ALA A 187 -57.86 13.42 -53.60
C ALA A 187 -58.02 14.94 -53.83
N ALA A 188 -57.08 15.75 -53.22
CA ALA A 188 -57.06 17.19 -53.42
C ALA A 188 -56.77 17.58 -54.89
N ALA A 189 -55.84 16.88 -55.52
CA ALA A 189 -55.52 17.08 -56.92
C ALA A 189 -56.70 16.68 -57.89
N GLN A 190 -57.46 15.66 -57.53
CA GLN A 190 -58.63 15.27 -58.29
C GLN A 190 -59.78 16.32 -58.12
N ALA A 191 -60.08 16.75 -56.92
CA ALA A 191 -61.07 17.75 -56.64
C ALA A 191 -60.76 19.09 -57.32
N GLU A 192 -59.46 19.49 -57.30
CA GLU A 192 -59.03 20.69 -57.98
C GLU A 192 -59.17 20.62 -59.53
N ARG A 193 -58.88 19.47 -60.14
CA ARG A 193 -59.13 19.27 -61.59
C ARG A 193 -60.61 19.32 -61.92
N GLU A 194 -61.50 18.79 -61.05
CA GLU A 194 -62.94 18.86 -61.25
C GLU A 194 -63.44 20.31 -61.11
N ARG A 195 -63.00 21.02 -60.06
CA ARG A 195 -63.30 22.46 -59.91
C ARG A 195 -62.86 23.26 -61.13
N ALA A 196 -61.64 23.05 -61.64
CA ALA A 196 -61.16 23.74 -62.84
C ALA A 196 -62.01 23.44 -64.07
N ARG A 197 -62.48 22.19 -64.26
CA ARG A 197 -63.35 21.79 -65.34
C ARG A 197 -64.73 22.45 -65.19
N GLN A 198 -65.33 22.44 -64.01
CA GLN A 198 -66.61 23.10 -63.77
C GLN A 198 -66.52 24.61 -63.97
N ALA A 199 -65.45 25.26 -63.60
CA ALA A 199 -65.22 26.67 -63.84
C ALA A 199 -65.12 27.00 -65.35
N GLU A 200 -64.41 26.16 -66.12
CA GLU A 200 -64.37 26.32 -67.55
C GLU A 200 -65.74 26.11 -68.27
N LEU A 201 -66.52 25.08 -67.84
CA LEU A 201 -67.84 24.83 -68.32
C LEU A 201 -68.80 25.97 -67.91
N HIS A 202 -68.69 26.52 -66.72
CA HIS A 202 -69.52 27.66 -66.28
C HIS A 202 -69.23 28.89 -67.12
N ALA A 203 -67.97 29.18 -67.44
CA ALA A 203 -67.61 30.28 -68.32
C ALA A 203 -68.20 30.18 -69.71
N SER A 204 -68.51 28.94 -70.16
CA SER A 204 -69.23 28.66 -71.42
C SER A 204 -70.77 28.51 -71.25
N ALA A 205 -71.34 28.83 -70.09
CA ALA A 205 -72.74 28.66 -69.72
C ALA A 205 -73.23 27.18 -69.75
N GLY A 206 -72.32 26.20 -69.60
CA GLY A 206 -72.64 24.78 -69.66
C GLY A 206 -73.04 24.15 -68.33
N VAL A 207 -72.83 24.85 -67.18
CA VAL A 207 -73.21 24.41 -65.83
C VAL A 207 -73.78 25.56 -65.00
N SER A 208 -74.57 25.25 -63.93
CA SER A 208 -75.13 26.23 -63.01
C SER A 208 -74.10 26.73 -61.95
N ASP A 209 -74.45 27.94 -61.38
CA ASP A 209 -73.64 28.50 -60.25
C ASP A 209 -73.55 27.51 -59.09
N ALA A 210 -74.66 26.81 -58.77
CA ALA A 210 -74.68 25.80 -57.69
C ALA A 210 -73.73 24.60 -57.93
N GLN A 211 -73.52 24.24 -59.22
CA GLN A 211 -72.58 23.15 -59.57
C GLN A 211 -71.12 23.62 -59.42
N LEU A 212 -70.79 24.83 -59.79
CA LEU A 212 -69.49 25.43 -59.57
C LEU A 212 -69.19 25.57 -58.06
N GLU A 213 -70.12 26.13 -57.31
CA GLU A 213 -70.01 26.32 -55.86
C GLU A 213 -69.81 24.98 -55.13
N ALA A 214 -70.57 23.91 -55.57
CA ALA A 214 -70.37 22.56 -55.02
C ALA A 214 -68.92 22.02 -55.31
N ALA A 215 -68.41 22.24 -56.52
CA ALA A 215 -67.08 21.80 -56.87
C ALA A 215 -65.94 22.59 -56.07
N GLU A 216 -66.21 23.90 -55.87
CA GLU A 216 -65.34 24.74 -55.04
C GLU A 216 -65.31 24.28 -53.57
N ALA A 217 -66.52 24.01 -53.01
CA ALA A 217 -66.59 23.47 -51.63
C ALA A 217 -65.92 22.11 -51.48
N GLN A 218 -66.07 21.24 -52.47
CA GLN A 218 -65.41 19.92 -52.48
C GLN A 218 -63.83 20.05 -52.57
N ALA A 219 -63.38 20.97 -53.43
CA ALA A 219 -61.93 21.24 -53.51
C ALA A 219 -61.38 21.83 -52.20
N ALA A 220 -62.09 22.76 -51.58
CA ALA A 220 -61.75 23.35 -50.30
C ALA A 220 -61.72 22.31 -49.17
N GLN A 221 -62.69 21.38 -49.15
CA GLN A 221 -62.67 20.26 -48.20
C GLN A 221 -61.44 19.32 -48.37
N ALA A 222 -61.19 18.89 -49.62
CA ALA A 222 -60.05 17.99 -49.90
C ALA A 222 -58.71 18.64 -49.56
N GLN A 223 -58.56 19.92 -49.80
CA GLN A 223 -57.37 20.67 -49.36
C GLN A 223 -57.28 20.77 -47.84
N ALA A 224 -58.39 20.90 -47.13
CA ALA A 224 -58.37 20.89 -45.65
C ALA A 224 -57.97 19.51 -45.09
N GLU A 225 -58.39 18.43 -45.74
CA GLU A 225 -57.99 17.07 -45.38
C GLU A 225 -56.47 16.83 -45.64
N LEU A 226 -55.96 17.33 -46.77
CA LEU A 226 -54.54 17.27 -47.05
C LEU A 226 -53.72 17.98 -45.94
N ARG A 227 -54.12 19.21 -45.54
CA ARG A 227 -53.49 19.94 -44.47
C ARG A 227 -53.50 19.18 -43.14
N ARG A 228 -54.67 18.48 -42.84
CA ARG A 228 -54.78 17.63 -41.65
C ARG A 228 -53.82 16.43 -41.71
N ALA A 229 -53.77 15.74 -42.84
CA ALA A 229 -52.82 14.61 -43.04
C ALA A 229 -51.36 15.05 -42.90
N GLU A 230 -50.95 16.18 -43.52
CA GLU A 230 -49.61 16.75 -43.38
C GLU A 230 -49.28 17.12 -41.92
N ALA A 231 -50.24 17.72 -41.20
CA ALA A 231 -50.06 18.04 -39.79
C ALA A 231 -49.90 16.77 -38.91
N GLY A 232 -50.63 15.70 -39.23
CA GLY A 232 -50.52 14.39 -38.60
C GLY A 232 -49.13 13.76 -38.85
N ALA A 233 -48.67 13.77 -40.09
CA ALA A 233 -47.37 13.23 -40.48
C ALA A 233 -46.19 13.97 -39.82
N ARG A 234 -46.30 15.28 -39.57
CA ARG A 234 -45.28 16.08 -38.92
C ARG A 234 -44.96 15.62 -37.50
N ARG A 235 -45.87 14.95 -36.80
CA ARG A 235 -45.66 14.40 -35.44
C ARG A 235 -44.51 13.39 -35.43
N PHE A 236 -44.36 12.62 -36.50
CA PHE A 236 -43.32 11.60 -36.66
C PHE A 236 -42.14 12.07 -37.51
N ALA A 237 -42.10 13.35 -37.92
CA ALA A 237 -41.01 13.90 -38.69
C ALA A 237 -39.73 14.11 -37.81
N SER A 238 -39.92 14.30 -36.51
CA SER A 238 -38.85 14.49 -35.53
C SER A 238 -38.38 13.15 -34.99
N ASP A 239 -37.04 13.02 -34.77
CA ASP A 239 -36.40 11.91 -34.04
C ASP A 239 -36.34 12.17 -32.53
N ALA A 240 -37.13 13.10 -32.00
CA ALA A 240 -37.07 13.51 -30.60
C ALA A 240 -37.26 12.33 -29.62
N ASP A 241 -38.23 11.46 -29.88
CA ASP A 241 -38.54 10.29 -29.05
C ASP A 241 -37.40 9.26 -29.11
N ILE A 242 -36.81 9.08 -30.30
CA ILE A 242 -35.64 8.22 -30.48
C ILE A 242 -34.44 8.81 -29.72
N THR A 243 -34.19 10.11 -29.86
CA THR A 243 -33.10 10.80 -29.16
C THR A 243 -33.27 10.72 -27.64
N LEU A 244 -34.47 10.87 -27.11
CA LEU A 244 -34.77 10.73 -25.69
C LEU A 244 -34.49 9.30 -25.21
N ALA A 245 -34.93 8.29 -25.97
CA ALA A 245 -34.66 6.89 -25.65
C ALA A 245 -33.14 6.57 -25.70
N GLU A 246 -32.41 7.11 -26.70
CA GLU A 246 -30.97 6.95 -26.80
C GLU A 246 -30.22 7.56 -25.58
N ARG A 247 -30.61 8.76 -25.15
CA ARG A 247 -30.06 9.38 -23.94
C ARG A 247 -30.39 8.58 -22.68
N THR A 248 -31.57 7.95 -22.63
CA THR A 248 -31.95 7.06 -21.54
C THR A 248 -31.06 5.82 -21.49
N VAL A 249 -30.77 5.19 -22.62
CA VAL A 249 -29.85 4.06 -22.73
C VAL A 249 -28.45 4.47 -22.24
N GLU A 250 -27.94 5.63 -22.67
CA GLU A 250 -26.64 6.13 -22.27
C GLU A 250 -26.57 6.38 -20.76
N ALA A 251 -27.58 6.97 -20.16
CA ALA A 251 -27.69 7.17 -18.72
C ALA A 251 -27.66 5.84 -17.96
N ARG A 252 -28.41 4.82 -18.42
CA ARG A 252 -28.40 3.49 -17.79
C ARG A 252 -27.07 2.77 -17.95
N ARG A 253 -26.37 2.93 -19.07
CA ARG A 253 -25.02 2.40 -19.25
C ARG A 253 -24.02 3.04 -18.29
N THR A 254 -24.14 4.33 -18.07
CA THR A 254 -23.30 5.03 -17.06
C THR A 254 -23.55 4.50 -15.65
N GLU A 255 -24.83 4.24 -15.30
CA GLU A 255 -25.18 3.61 -14.02
C GLU A 255 -24.60 2.18 -13.90
N LEU A 256 -24.62 1.40 -15.00
CA LEU A 256 -24.00 0.06 -15.02
C LEU A 256 -22.47 0.15 -14.79
N LEU A 257 -21.79 1.03 -15.52
CA LEU A 257 -20.36 1.23 -15.33
C LEU A 257 -20.00 1.62 -13.88
N ARG A 258 -20.84 2.44 -13.25
CA ARG A 258 -20.68 2.78 -11.84
C ARG A 258 -20.85 1.55 -10.94
N ALA A 259 -21.89 0.75 -11.16
CA ALA A 259 -22.14 -0.46 -10.38
C ALA A 259 -21.02 -1.51 -10.58
N GLU A 260 -20.44 -1.61 -11.78
CA GLU A 260 -19.28 -2.46 -12.06
C GLU A 260 -18.02 -1.98 -11.33
N ALA A 261 -17.77 -0.67 -11.31
CA ALA A 261 -16.67 -0.09 -10.54
C ALA A 261 -16.85 -0.31 -9.03
N GLU A 262 -18.06 -0.16 -8.50
CA GLU A 262 -18.37 -0.47 -7.11
C GLU A 262 -18.17 -1.97 -6.81
N LEU A 263 -18.61 -2.87 -7.68
CA LEU A 263 -18.40 -4.31 -7.53
C LEU A 263 -16.91 -4.67 -7.54
N SER A 264 -16.11 -3.99 -8.33
CA SER A 264 -14.66 -4.24 -8.37
C SER A 264 -13.99 -4.04 -7.01
N THR A 265 -14.54 -3.18 -6.14
CA THR A 265 -14.03 -2.96 -4.78
C THR A 265 -14.34 -4.10 -3.81
N ALA A 266 -15.28 -4.99 -4.15
CA ALA A 266 -15.64 -6.15 -3.32
C ALA A 266 -14.70 -7.34 -3.47
N THR A 267 -13.74 -7.26 -4.39
CA THR A 267 -12.73 -8.29 -4.60
C THR A 267 -11.36 -7.63 -4.59
N VAL A 268 -10.53 -8.03 -3.65
CA VAL A 268 -9.13 -7.59 -3.60
C VAL A 268 -8.35 -8.37 -4.66
N ARG A 269 -7.63 -7.67 -5.53
CA ARG A 269 -6.90 -8.25 -6.66
C ARG A 269 -5.41 -7.98 -6.58
N ALA A 270 -4.62 -8.83 -7.25
CA ALA A 270 -3.18 -8.70 -7.32
C ALA A 270 -2.78 -7.46 -8.14
N PRO A 271 -2.03 -6.50 -7.58
CA PRO A 271 -1.58 -5.31 -8.30
C PRO A 271 -0.46 -5.59 -9.30
N SER A 272 0.17 -6.76 -9.22
CA SER A 272 1.22 -7.25 -10.12
C SER A 272 1.26 -8.77 -10.13
N THR A 273 1.92 -9.35 -11.12
CA THR A 273 2.29 -10.77 -11.11
C THR A 273 3.34 -11.00 -10.02
N GLY A 274 3.19 -12.08 -9.24
CA GLY A 274 4.12 -12.40 -8.16
C GLY A 274 3.73 -13.65 -7.40
N THR A 275 4.47 -13.94 -6.33
CA THR A 275 4.21 -15.04 -5.40
C THR A 275 3.64 -14.50 -4.11
N VAL A 276 2.61 -15.14 -3.58
CA VAL A 276 2.03 -14.85 -2.27
C VAL A 276 3.02 -15.28 -1.19
N LEU A 277 3.54 -14.31 -0.43
CA LEU A 277 4.48 -14.58 0.66
C LEU A 277 3.76 -14.95 1.95
N GLN A 278 2.73 -14.18 2.27
CA GLN A 278 1.97 -14.37 3.51
C GLN A 278 0.53 -13.92 3.35
N VAL A 279 -0.38 -14.65 3.99
CA VAL A 279 -1.80 -14.34 4.09
C VAL A 279 -2.10 -13.92 5.54
N HIS A 280 -2.47 -12.65 5.74
CA HIS A 280 -2.67 -12.06 7.08
C HIS A 280 -4.12 -12.11 7.57
N VAL A 281 -5.03 -12.73 6.81
CA VAL A 281 -6.47 -12.72 7.10
C VAL A 281 -7.09 -14.08 6.86
N GLN A 282 -8.15 -14.39 7.61
CA GLN A 282 -8.88 -15.65 7.47
C GLN A 282 -10.34 -15.40 7.05
N PRO A 283 -10.98 -16.38 6.37
CA PRO A 283 -12.41 -16.32 6.09
C PRO A 283 -13.23 -16.12 7.38
N GLY A 284 -14.20 -15.19 7.33
CA GLY A 284 -15.02 -14.79 8.47
C GLY A 284 -14.45 -13.67 9.31
N GLU A 285 -13.19 -13.30 9.13
CA GLU A 285 -12.53 -12.22 9.85
C GLU A 285 -12.89 -10.86 9.26
N ARG A 286 -12.82 -9.81 10.08
CA ARG A 286 -12.95 -8.43 9.60
C ARG A 286 -11.62 -8.02 8.98
N ALA A 287 -11.67 -7.51 7.74
CA ALA A 287 -10.49 -7.05 7.04
C ALA A 287 -9.79 -5.95 7.87
N PRO A 288 -8.53 -6.14 8.25
CA PRO A 288 -7.77 -5.11 8.93
C PRO A 288 -7.55 -3.91 7.99
N SER A 289 -7.32 -2.73 8.57
CA SER A 289 -6.94 -1.54 7.80
C SER A 289 -5.50 -1.59 7.28
N SER A 290 -4.75 -2.61 7.69
CA SER A 290 -3.39 -2.92 7.26
C SER A 290 -3.38 -3.91 6.10
N THR A 291 -2.30 -4.66 5.97
CA THR A 291 -2.06 -5.66 4.94
C THR A 291 -2.97 -6.87 5.07
N LEU A 292 -3.59 -7.29 3.97
CA LEU A 292 -4.31 -8.58 3.85
C LEU A 292 -3.40 -9.69 3.34
N ILE A 293 -2.62 -9.38 2.31
CA ILE A 293 -1.74 -10.32 1.62
C ILE A 293 -0.43 -9.59 1.29
N SER A 294 0.69 -10.27 1.55
CA SER A 294 2.01 -9.84 1.11
C SER A 294 2.37 -10.57 -0.17
N LEU A 295 2.69 -9.80 -1.22
CA LEU A 295 2.99 -10.29 -2.57
C LEU A 295 4.37 -9.80 -3.00
N ALA A 296 5.14 -10.64 -3.70
CA ALA A 296 6.41 -10.23 -4.28
C ALA A 296 6.74 -10.96 -5.57
N ASP A 297 7.48 -10.31 -6.46
CA ASP A 297 8.08 -10.95 -7.62
C ASP A 297 9.41 -11.57 -7.20
N LEU A 298 9.43 -12.89 -7.09
CA LEU A 298 10.61 -13.67 -6.70
C LEU A 298 11.52 -14.06 -7.90
N SER A 299 11.18 -13.62 -9.10
CA SER A 299 11.98 -13.92 -10.30
C SER A 299 13.37 -13.27 -10.28
N ARG A 300 13.50 -12.19 -9.49
CA ARG A 300 14.76 -11.48 -9.28
C ARG A 300 14.87 -11.10 -7.82
N MET A 301 16.01 -11.45 -7.23
CA MET A 301 16.32 -11.16 -5.82
C MET A 301 17.48 -10.19 -5.74
N GLU A 302 17.46 -9.36 -4.69
CA GLU A 302 18.53 -8.47 -4.33
C GLU A 302 18.86 -8.60 -2.84
N ALA A 303 20.07 -8.24 -2.44
CA ALA A 303 20.42 -8.05 -1.04
C ALA A 303 20.55 -6.55 -0.77
N GLU A 304 19.75 -6.02 0.15
CA GLU A 304 19.98 -4.70 0.73
C GLU A 304 21.03 -4.84 1.83
N ILE A 305 22.19 -4.23 1.64
CA ILE A 305 23.32 -4.32 2.56
C ILE A 305 23.61 -2.96 3.21
N GLU A 306 24.05 -2.97 4.45
CA GLU A 306 24.44 -1.79 5.21
C GLU A 306 25.97 -1.73 5.33
N VAL A 307 26.59 -0.88 4.53
CA VAL A 307 28.04 -0.70 4.48
C VAL A 307 28.45 0.44 5.41
N TYR A 308 29.43 0.20 6.24
CA TYR A 308 29.96 1.24 7.15
C TYR A 308 30.55 2.42 6.39
N GLN A 309 30.38 3.62 6.93
CA GLN A 309 30.77 4.89 6.31
C GLN A 309 32.24 4.93 5.88
N ASP A 310 33.15 4.31 6.63
CA ASP A 310 34.58 4.27 6.35
C ASP A 310 34.95 3.35 5.18
N ALA A 311 34.09 2.37 4.87
CA ALA A 311 34.29 1.45 3.74
C ALA A 311 33.66 1.97 2.42
N VAL A 312 32.75 2.94 2.50
CA VAL A 312 32.04 3.47 1.31
C VAL A 312 32.97 4.00 0.21
N PRO A 313 34.08 4.69 0.50
CA PRO A 313 35.00 5.15 -0.57
C PRO A 313 35.64 4.02 -1.40
N ARG A 314 35.64 2.79 -0.91
CA ARG A 314 36.15 1.61 -1.60
C ARG A 314 35.05 0.81 -2.31
N LEU A 315 33.77 1.21 -2.13
CA LEU A 315 32.63 0.53 -2.72
C LEU A 315 32.34 1.12 -4.12
N ALA A 316 32.27 0.26 -5.13
CA ALA A 316 31.93 0.64 -6.50
C ALA A 316 30.80 -0.23 -7.07
N VAL A 317 30.03 0.34 -7.97
CA VAL A 317 29.00 -0.41 -8.73
C VAL A 317 29.67 -1.42 -9.63
N GLY A 318 29.19 -2.65 -9.65
CA GLY A 318 29.74 -3.75 -10.43
C GLY A 318 30.67 -4.68 -9.66
N GLN A 319 31.09 -4.30 -8.45
CA GLN A 319 31.95 -5.17 -7.63
C GLN A 319 31.26 -6.50 -7.33
N PRO A 320 31.98 -7.63 -7.45
CA PRO A 320 31.46 -8.94 -7.08
C PRO A 320 31.22 -9.03 -5.57
N VAL A 321 30.14 -9.67 -5.22
CA VAL A 321 29.72 -9.85 -3.81
C VAL A 321 29.41 -11.31 -3.57
N ARG A 322 29.96 -11.83 -2.48
CA ARG A 322 29.60 -13.14 -1.93
C ARG A 322 28.71 -12.93 -0.72
N ILE A 323 27.53 -13.55 -0.75
CA ILE A 323 26.49 -13.42 0.27
C ILE A 323 26.41 -14.73 1.03
N GLU A 324 26.59 -14.68 2.34
CA GLU A 324 26.62 -15.84 3.21
C GLU A 324 25.58 -15.74 4.33
N SER A 325 25.03 -16.88 4.71
CA SER A 325 24.19 -17.03 5.89
C SER A 325 24.23 -18.48 6.35
N PRO A 326 24.13 -18.77 7.66
CA PRO A 326 24.07 -20.14 8.18
C PRO A 326 22.88 -20.98 7.65
N VAL A 327 21.83 -20.30 7.13
CA VAL A 327 20.63 -20.95 6.57
C VAL A 327 20.84 -21.39 5.12
N LEU A 328 21.74 -20.75 4.39
CA LEU A 328 22.02 -21.04 3.00
C LEU A 328 22.92 -22.28 2.87
N ARG A 329 22.60 -23.15 1.89
CA ARG A 329 23.40 -24.35 1.62
C ARG A 329 24.75 -24.06 1.02
N ALA A 330 24.83 -22.99 0.26
CA ALA A 330 26.03 -22.47 -0.37
C ALA A 330 25.97 -20.94 -0.42
N PRO A 331 27.12 -20.26 -0.45
CA PRO A 331 27.16 -18.83 -0.65
C PRO A 331 26.46 -18.43 -1.95
N LEU A 332 25.67 -17.36 -1.91
CA LEU A 332 25.11 -16.75 -3.12
C LEU A 332 26.11 -15.77 -3.71
N THR A 333 26.08 -15.63 -5.02
CA THR A 333 26.92 -14.65 -5.73
C THR A 333 26.05 -13.54 -6.30
N GLY A 334 26.64 -12.36 -6.45
CA GLY A 334 25.96 -11.21 -7.01
C GLY A 334 26.94 -10.07 -7.29
N ALA A 335 26.41 -8.93 -7.68
CA ALA A 335 27.19 -7.72 -7.93
C ALA A 335 26.49 -6.47 -7.37
N VAL A 336 27.29 -5.51 -6.91
CA VAL A 336 26.79 -4.22 -6.44
C VAL A 336 26.08 -3.50 -7.59
N ARG A 337 24.77 -3.32 -7.50
CA ARG A 337 23.95 -2.62 -8.48
C ARG A 337 23.89 -1.12 -8.23
N ARG A 338 23.73 -0.73 -7.00
CA ARG A 338 23.50 0.67 -6.61
C ARG A 338 24.01 0.94 -5.20
N ILE A 339 24.54 2.12 -5.00
CA ILE A 339 24.96 2.65 -3.70
C ILE A 339 24.02 3.79 -3.33
N GLY A 340 23.52 3.80 -2.12
CA GLY A 340 22.67 4.87 -1.58
C GLY A 340 23.43 6.17 -1.41
N LEU A 341 22.70 7.26 -1.45
CA LEU A 341 23.26 8.62 -1.27
C LEU A 341 23.06 9.16 0.15
N GLU A 342 22.33 8.41 0.98
CA GLU A 342 21.99 8.81 2.34
C GLU A 342 22.79 8.01 3.36
N ILE A 343 23.34 8.71 4.35
CA ILE A 343 24.01 8.10 5.51
C ILE A 343 22.96 7.99 6.62
N GLY A 344 22.58 6.77 6.94
CA GLY A 344 21.64 6.43 8.00
C GLY A 344 22.30 5.85 9.23
N ARG A 345 21.46 5.46 10.19
CA ARG A 345 21.88 4.60 11.30
C ARG A 345 21.72 3.14 10.89
N GLN A 346 22.57 2.29 11.42
CA GLN A 346 22.45 0.86 11.22
C GLN A 346 21.10 0.36 11.75
N SER A 347 20.36 -0.37 10.92
CA SER A 347 19.08 -0.97 11.26
C SER A 347 19.16 -2.48 11.44
N LEU A 348 20.15 -3.12 10.83
CA LEU A 348 20.42 -4.54 10.97
C LEU A 348 21.41 -4.74 12.12
N THR A 349 20.97 -5.35 13.21
CA THR A 349 21.80 -5.67 14.37
C THR A 349 22.33 -7.09 14.23
N GLY A 350 23.66 -7.24 14.14
CA GLY A 350 24.28 -8.56 14.29
C GLY A 350 24.05 -9.16 15.69
N ALA A 351 24.39 -10.42 15.87
CA ALA A 351 24.13 -11.21 17.08
C ALA A 351 24.75 -10.66 18.41
N GLU A 352 25.50 -9.57 18.39
CA GLU A 352 26.05 -8.91 19.58
C GLU A 352 25.42 -7.54 19.81
N PRO A 353 24.43 -7.42 20.74
CA PRO A 353 23.66 -6.19 20.96
C PRO A 353 24.44 -5.06 21.67
N ALA A 354 25.64 -5.30 22.16
CA ALA A 354 26.27 -4.42 23.18
C ALA A 354 27.21 -3.33 22.63
N ALA A 355 27.55 -3.32 21.34
CA ALA A 355 28.68 -2.50 20.87
C ALA A 355 28.37 -1.35 19.89
N GLN A 356 27.11 -1.22 19.33
CA GLN A 356 26.98 -0.38 18.15
C GLN A 356 25.68 0.44 18.05
N THR A 357 25.41 1.25 19.02
CA THR A 357 24.21 2.10 19.02
C THR A 357 24.32 3.32 18.08
N ASP A 358 25.47 3.63 17.48
CA ASP A 358 25.71 4.85 16.69
C ASP A 358 26.49 4.64 15.37
N ALA A 359 26.55 3.41 14.87
CA ALA A 359 27.24 3.15 13.62
C ALA A 359 26.51 3.81 12.44
N ARG A 360 27.24 4.60 11.66
CA ARG A 360 26.73 5.24 10.45
C ARG A 360 26.99 4.34 9.26
N VAL A 361 25.93 4.08 8.49
CA VAL A 361 25.96 3.18 7.35
C VAL A 361 25.34 3.83 6.12
N VAL A 362 25.77 3.35 4.97
CA VAL A 362 25.15 3.64 3.67
C VAL A 362 24.52 2.35 3.16
N LYS A 363 23.30 2.42 2.70
CA LYS A 363 22.63 1.28 2.08
C LYS A 363 23.15 1.07 0.67
N ALA A 364 23.48 -0.17 0.33
CA ALA A 364 23.77 -0.56 -1.04
C ALA A 364 22.91 -1.77 -1.44
N TRP A 365 22.67 -1.93 -2.71
CA TRP A 365 21.85 -3.00 -3.26
C TRP A 365 22.70 -3.87 -4.16
N VAL A 366 22.66 -5.15 -3.90
CA VAL A 366 23.39 -6.19 -4.62
C VAL A 366 22.41 -7.04 -5.38
N ASP A 367 22.50 -7.07 -6.70
CA ASP A 367 21.72 -8.01 -7.52
C ASP A 367 22.27 -9.41 -7.31
N VAL A 368 21.39 -10.35 -6.95
CA VAL A 368 21.74 -11.77 -6.84
C VAL A 368 21.77 -12.40 -8.23
N ASP A 369 22.80 -13.16 -8.52
CA ASP A 369 22.96 -13.84 -9.81
C ASP A 369 21.78 -14.75 -10.11
N PRO A 370 21.36 -14.89 -11.40
CA PRO A 370 20.26 -15.76 -11.79
C PRO A 370 20.43 -17.21 -11.35
N ALA A 371 21.67 -17.72 -11.28
CA ALA A 371 21.96 -19.07 -10.80
C ALA A 371 21.66 -19.25 -9.30
N SER A 372 21.78 -18.18 -8.51
CA SER A 372 21.56 -18.15 -7.07
C SER A 372 20.14 -17.72 -6.70
N THR A 373 19.37 -17.15 -7.64
CA THR A 373 18.03 -16.57 -7.38
C THR A 373 17.05 -17.61 -6.83
N ALA A 374 17.07 -18.82 -7.35
CA ALA A 374 16.15 -19.88 -6.91
C ALA A 374 16.33 -20.27 -5.43
N GLU A 375 17.56 -20.22 -4.93
CA GLU A 375 17.84 -20.45 -3.50
C GLU A 375 17.50 -19.20 -2.66
N ALA A 376 17.85 -18.01 -3.14
CA ALA A 376 17.53 -16.75 -2.48
C ALA A 376 16.02 -16.53 -2.33
N ALA A 377 15.23 -16.87 -3.34
CA ALA A 377 13.77 -16.75 -3.38
C ALA A 377 13.03 -17.55 -2.28
N ARG A 378 13.70 -18.55 -1.71
CA ARG A 378 13.13 -19.36 -0.61
C ARG A 378 13.13 -18.65 0.74
N TYR A 379 13.91 -17.59 0.87
CA TYR A 379 14.20 -16.95 2.16
C TYR A 379 14.10 -15.42 2.07
N VAL A 380 12.94 -14.91 1.70
CA VAL A 380 12.67 -13.47 1.71
C VAL A 380 12.79 -12.94 3.14
N GLY A 381 13.58 -11.86 3.32
CA GLY A 381 13.83 -11.27 4.62
C GLY A 381 15.00 -11.91 5.40
N LEU A 382 15.70 -12.91 4.83
CA LEU A 382 16.84 -13.55 5.47
C LEU A 382 17.98 -12.55 5.71
N GLU A 383 18.46 -12.49 6.94
CA GLU A 383 19.68 -11.75 7.28
C GLU A 383 20.91 -12.47 6.75
N VAL A 384 21.78 -11.72 6.11
CA VAL A 384 22.96 -12.23 5.42
C VAL A 384 24.20 -11.36 5.72
N ILE A 385 25.35 -11.94 5.52
CA ILE A 385 26.63 -11.24 5.54
C ILE A 385 27.14 -11.18 4.10
N ALA A 386 27.38 -9.97 3.62
CA ALA A 386 27.94 -9.72 2.31
C ALA A 386 29.44 -9.45 2.42
N HIS A 387 30.23 -10.19 1.65
CA HIS A 387 31.65 -9.99 1.45
C HIS A 387 31.88 -9.40 0.07
N ILE A 388 32.41 -8.21 0.00
CA ILE A 388 32.65 -7.46 -1.22
C ILE A 388 34.13 -7.38 -1.45
N ASP A 389 34.60 -8.00 -2.53
CA ASP A 389 36.03 -7.93 -2.89
C ASP A 389 36.31 -6.50 -3.38
N PRO A 390 37.23 -5.75 -2.74
CA PRO A 390 37.61 -4.44 -3.24
C PRO A 390 38.27 -4.61 -4.62
N GLU A 391 37.82 -3.80 -5.57
CA GLU A 391 38.50 -3.73 -6.84
C GLU A 391 39.88 -3.11 -6.61
N ASP A 392 40.98 -3.77 -7.01
CA ASP A 392 42.29 -3.17 -7.06
C ASP A 392 42.21 -1.86 -7.86
N GLN A 393 42.12 -0.72 -7.17
CA GLN A 393 42.23 0.57 -7.85
C GLN A 393 43.69 0.67 -8.38
N PRO A 394 43.87 0.92 -9.69
CA PRO A 394 45.19 1.06 -10.30
C PRO A 394 45.97 2.27 -9.77
#